data_8dbd6d9d1156c77205978dde12efd2e1
#
_entry.id   8dbd6d9d1156c77205978dde12efd2e1
#
_cell.length_a   1.000
_cell.length_b   1.000
_cell.length_c   1.000
_cell.angle_alpha   90.00
_cell.angle_beta   90.00
_cell.angle_gamma   90.00
#
_symmetry.space_group_name_H-M   'P 1'
#
loop_
_entity.id
_entity.type
_entity.pdbx_description
1 polymer ?
#
loop_
_entity_poly.entity_id
_entity_poly.type
_entity_poly.pdbx_seq_one_letter_code
_entity_poly.pdbx_strand_id
1 'polypeptide(L)'
;MKQFLSFVYKEFCHILRDSRTVLILLVMPIVQIILFGFAISTDVNNVRLAVYDPSNDDATRQIVERFDANRYFSLVETLRTPQQIEEAFRSNRADLALVFEENFQQNLLHGGTGNVQLICDGTDP
;
A
#
# COMPACT_ATOMS: atom_id res chain seq x y z
N MET A 1 14.08 21.98 44.91
CA MET A 1 14.17 22.31 43.47
C MET A 1 15.62 22.58 43.02
N LYS A 2 16.36 23.43 43.71
CA LYS A 2 17.76 23.73 43.32
C LYS A 2 18.69 22.50 43.34
N GLN A 3 18.52 21.61 44.32
CA GLN A 3 19.31 20.38 44.41
C GLN A 3 19.02 19.39 43.32
N PHE A 4 17.76 19.27 42.88
CA PHE A 4 17.35 18.42 41.76
C PHE A 4 17.93 18.92 40.43
N LEU A 5 17.84 20.22 40.17
CA LEU A 5 18.42 20.81 38.96
C LEU A 5 19.93 20.63 38.89
N SER A 6 20.62 20.80 40.04
CA SER A 6 22.08 20.60 40.12
C SER A 6 22.47 19.16 39.90
N PHE A 7 21.65 18.22 40.37
CA PHE A 7 21.86 16.78 40.12
C PHE A 7 21.68 16.45 38.63
N VAL A 8 20.57 16.90 38.03
CA VAL A 8 20.30 16.69 36.58
C VAL A 8 21.40 17.31 35.72
N TYR A 9 21.83 18.52 36.03
CA TYR A 9 22.92 19.19 35.32
C TYR A 9 24.23 18.43 35.43
N LYS A 10 24.56 17.93 36.60
CA LYS A 10 25.77 17.12 36.85
C LYS A 10 25.73 15.82 36.01
N GLU A 11 24.61 15.09 36.07
CA GLU A 11 24.46 13.85 35.31
C GLU A 11 24.51 14.11 33.80
N PHE A 12 23.90 15.19 33.34
CA PHE A 12 23.94 15.59 31.94
C PHE A 12 25.36 15.91 31.47
N CYS A 13 26.12 16.67 32.27
CA CYS A 13 27.54 16.94 31.99
C CYS A 13 28.40 15.67 32.03
N HIS A 14 28.07 14.73 32.92
CA HIS A 14 28.79 13.46 33.00
C HIS A 14 28.57 12.60 31.73
N ILE A 15 27.33 12.54 31.24
CA ILE A 15 26.99 11.84 29.99
C ILE A 15 27.68 12.50 28.80
N LEU A 16 27.66 13.83 28.70
CA LEU A 16 28.30 14.55 27.58
C LEU A 16 29.85 14.44 27.62
N ARG A 17 30.43 14.17 28.78
CA ARG A 17 31.88 13.98 28.92
C ARG A 17 32.36 12.58 28.46
N ASP A 18 31.47 11.59 28.51
CA ASP A 18 31.77 10.25 28.00
C ASP A 18 31.49 10.16 26.50
N SER A 19 32.54 10.33 25.71
CA SER A 19 32.45 10.29 24.23
C SER A 19 31.81 9.02 23.68
N ARG A 20 31.97 7.89 24.38
CA ARG A 20 31.38 6.61 23.94
C ARG A 20 29.87 6.62 24.12
N THR A 21 29.42 7.09 25.26
CA THR A 21 27.97 7.21 25.56
C THR A 21 27.30 8.22 24.65
N VAL A 22 27.93 9.37 24.38
CA VAL A 22 27.43 10.38 23.45
C VAL A 22 27.37 9.84 22.02
N LEU A 23 28.40 9.13 21.59
CA LEU A 23 28.44 8.54 20.27
C LEU A 23 27.30 7.53 20.06
N ILE A 24 27.08 6.64 21.02
CA ILE A 24 26.01 5.65 20.97
C ILE A 24 24.63 6.35 20.98
N LEU A 25 24.46 7.32 21.88
CA LEU A 25 23.20 8.05 22.04
C LEU A 25 22.81 8.86 20.79
N LEU A 26 23.81 9.38 20.07
CA LEU A 26 23.60 10.17 18.85
C LEU A 26 23.53 9.31 17.59
N VAL A 27 24.41 8.33 17.47
CA VAL A 27 24.55 7.51 16.26
C VAL A 27 23.43 6.48 16.14
N MET A 28 22.97 5.90 17.26
CA MET A 28 21.91 4.90 17.25
C MET A 28 20.60 5.42 16.62
N PRO A 29 20.07 6.60 17.01
CA PRO A 29 18.88 7.14 16.35
C PRO A 29 19.09 7.41 14.86
N ILE A 30 20.25 7.88 14.46
CA ILE A 30 20.58 8.13 13.04
C ILE A 30 20.59 6.82 12.27
N VAL A 31 21.24 5.78 12.78
CA VAL A 31 21.24 4.44 12.18
C VAL A 31 19.84 3.87 12.09
N GLN A 32 19.03 4.03 13.13
CA GLN A 32 17.63 3.59 13.13
C GLN A 32 16.80 4.30 12.04
N ILE A 33 16.93 5.63 11.91
CA ILE A 33 16.23 6.40 10.87
C ILE A 33 16.64 5.92 9.48
N ILE A 34 17.94 5.68 9.25
CA ILE A 34 18.44 5.18 7.96
C ILE A 34 17.90 3.77 7.69
N LEU A 35 17.98 2.85 8.64
CA LEU A 35 17.50 1.48 8.49
C LEU A 35 15.99 1.44 8.25
N PHE A 36 15.21 2.17 9.04
CA PHE A 36 13.76 2.23 8.86
C PHE A 36 13.37 2.98 7.59
N GLY A 37 14.09 4.04 7.22
CA GLY A 37 13.88 4.75 5.99
C GLY A 37 14.07 3.87 4.75
N PHE A 38 15.05 2.97 4.76
CA PHE A 38 15.26 1.98 3.70
C PHE A 38 14.27 0.81 3.78
N ALA A 39 13.94 0.34 5.00
CA ALA A 39 13.05 -0.81 5.19
C ALA A 39 11.59 -0.50 4.86
N ILE A 40 11.17 0.78 5.02
CA ILE A 40 9.79 1.22 4.77
C ILE A 40 9.59 1.73 3.32
N SER A 41 10.61 1.72 2.48
CA SER A 41 10.42 1.89 1.04
C SER A 41 9.72 0.63 0.48
N THR A 42 8.50 0.42 0.89
CA THR A 42 7.60 -0.45 0.15
C THR A 42 7.21 0.33 -1.10
N ASP A 43 8.08 0.33 -2.08
CA ASP A 43 7.69 0.74 -3.42
C ASP A 43 6.64 -0.26 -3.89
N VAL A 44 5.38 0.06 -3.61
CA VAL A 44 4.24 -0.59 -4.23
C VAL A 44 4.24 -0.13 -5.69
N ASN A 45 5.20 -0.62 -6.44
CA ASN A 45 5.29 -0.39 -7.87
C ASN A 45 4.73 -1.62 -8.59
N ASN A 46 3.79 -1.38 -9.48
CA ASN A 46 3.20 -2.39 -10.35
C ASN A 46 2.34 -3.45 -9.63
N VAL A 47 1.29 -3.01 -8.95
CA VAL A 47 0.22 -3.91 -8.51
C VAL A 47 -0.42 -4.52 -9.74
N ARG A 48 -0.36 -5.83 -9.86
CA ARG A 48 -0.93 -6.57 -10.98
C ARG A 48 -2.44 -6.65 -10.80
N LEU A 49 -3.16 -5.96 -11.69
CA LEU A 49 -4.61 -5.85 -11.66
C LEU A 49 -5.23 -6.83 -12.64
N ALA A 50 -6.09 -7.71 -12.15
CA ALA A 50 -7.02 -8.48 -12.97
C ALA A 50 -8.40 -7.83 -12.96
N VAL A 51 -9.11 -7.88 -14.07
CA VAL A 51 -10.44 -7.27 -14.22
C VAL A 51 -11.44 -8.33 -14.63
N TYR A 52 -12.54 -8.42 -13.88
CA TYR A 52 -13.73 -9.16 -14.27
C TYR A 52 -14.86 -8.17 -14.56
N ASP A 53 -15.23 -8.04 -15.82
CA ASP A 53 -16.24 -7.09 -16.30
C ASP A 53 -17.29 -7.81 -17.12
N PRO A 54 -18.39 -8.28 -16.49
CA PRO A 54 -19.49 -8.91 -17.21
C PRO A 54 -20.34 -7.91 -18.00
N SER A 55 -20.28 -6.62 -17.62
CA SER A 55 -21.03 -5.55 -18.29
C SER A 55 -20.40 -5.14 -19.61
N ASN A 56 -19.07 -5.05 -19.65
CA ASN A 56 -18.27 -4.65 -20.81
C ASN A 56 -18.83 -3.40 -21.52
N ASP A 57 -19.23 -2.41 -20.76
CA ASP A 57 -19.77 -1.14 -21.24
C ASP A 57 -18.72 -0.02 -21.24
N ASP A 58 -19.12 1.16 -21.75
CA ASP A 58 -18.19 2.29 -21.84
C ASP A 58 -17.78 2.85 -20.48
N ALA A 59 -18.65 2.75 -19.49
CA ALA A 59 -18.38 3.23 -18.14
C ALA A 59 -17.32 2.35 -17.45
N THR A 60 -17.45 1.03 -17.53
CA THR A 60 -16.46 0.09 -16.98
C THR A 60 -15.13 0.22 -17.68
N ARG A 61 -15.14 0.38 -19.00
CA ARG A 61 -13.91 0.56 -19.80
C ARG A 61 -13.14 1.81 -19.39
N GLN A 62 -13.82 2.94 -19.22
CA GLN A 62 -13.19 4.18 -18.75
C GLN A 62 -12.56 4.05 -17.36
N ILE A 63 -13.19 3.30 -16.47
CA ILE A 63 -12.64 3.05 -15.12
C ILE A 63 -11.38 2.21 -15.22
N VAL A 64 -11.40 1.12 -16.00
CA VAL A 64 -10.24 0.25 -16.22
C VAL A 64 -9.07 1.02 -16.85
N GLU A 65 -9.33 1.84 -17.86
CA GLU A 65 -8.31 2.67 -18.50
C GLU A 65 -7.65 3.66 -17.52
N ARG A 66 -8.42 4.21 -16.57
CA ARG A 66 -7.88 5.08 -15.53
C ARG A 66 -6.96 4.34 -14.56
N PHE A 67 -7.28 3.09 -14.24
CA PHE A 67 -6.41 2.25 -13.42
C PHE A 67 -5.13 1.89 -14.18
N ASP A 68 -5.23 1.52 -15.44
CA ASP A 68 -4.08 1.15 -16.27
C ASP A 68 -3.17 2.36 -16.57
N ALA A 69 -3.74 3.56 -16.69
CA ALA A 69 -2.97 4.79 -16.84
C ALA A 69 -2.24 5.22 -15.57
N ASN A 70 -2.53 4.62 -14.44
CA ASN A 70 -1.88 4.93 -13.17
C ASN A 70 -0.59 4.10 -13.04
N ARG A 71 0.52 4.77 -12.78
CA ARG A 71 1.85 4.15 -12.64
C ARG A 71 1.95 3.05 -11.58
N TYR A 72 1.01 2.99 -10.67
CA TYR A 72 1.00 2.00 -9.57
C TYR A 72 0.31 0.70 -9.92
N PHE A 73 -0.51 0.68 -10.97
CA PHE A 73 -1.26 -0.48 -11.41
C PHE A 73 -0.83 -0.91 -12.82
N SER A 74 -0.86 -2.20 -13.04
CA SER A 74 -0.65 -2.79 -14.37
C SER A 74 -1.77 -3.79 -14.64
N LEU A 75 -2.57 -3.52 -15.65
CA LEU A 75 -3.58 -4.46 -16.12
C LEU A 75 -2.89 -5.67 -16.74
N VAL A 76 -2.96 -6.81 -16.07
CA VAL A 76 -2.29 -8.04 -16.49
C VAL A 76 -3.22 -9.02 -17.18
N GLU A 77 -4.48 -9.05 -16.79
CA GLU A 77 -5.44 -10.04 -17.28
C GLU A 77 -6.87 -9.52 -17.20
N THR A 78 -7.68 -9.86 -18.21
CA THR A 78 -9.13 -9.70 -18.17
C THR A 78 -9.78 -11.06 -18.00
N LEU A 79 -10.53 -11.23 -16.92
CA LEU A 79 -11.15 -12.48 -16.55
C LEU A 79 -12.54 -12.60 -17.19
N ARG A 80 -12.94 -13.81 -17.49
CA ARG A 80 -14.25 -14.11 -18.10
C ARG A 80 -15.23 -14.74 -17.12
N THR A 81 -14.73 -15.33 -16.05
CA THR A 81 -15.54 -16.00 -15.04
C THR A 81 -15.04 -15.63 -13.64
N PRO A 82 -15.94 -15.60 -12.63
CA PRO A 82 -15.55 -15.34 -11.25
C PRO A 82 -14.52 -16.33 -10.68
N GLN A 83 -14.58 -17.59 -11.14
CA GLN A 83 -13.66 -18.64 -10.69
C GLN A 83 -12.20 -18.35 -11.09
N GLN A 84 -12.00 -17.64 -12.18
CA GLN A 84 -10.67 -17.25 -12.64
C GLN A 84 -9.99 -16.25 -11.70
N ILE A 85 -10.75 -15.53 -10.86
CA ILE A 85 -10.19 -14.62 -9.86
C ILE A 85 -9.35 -15.41 -8.85
N GLU A 86 -9.92 -16.47 -8.30
CA GLU A 86 -9.21 -17.34 -7.34
C GLU A 86 -8.00 -18.03 -8.00
N GLU A 87 -8.16 -18.47 -9.23
CA GLU A 87 -7.07 -19.09 -9.98
C GLU A 87 -5.93 -18.09 -10.26
N ALA A 88 -6.24 -16.84 -10.59
CA ALA A 88 -5.25 -15.79 -10.81
C ALA A 88 -4.44 -15.48 -9.54
N PHE A 89 -5.09 -15.46 -8.38
CA PHE A 89 -4.43 -15.29 -7.09
C PHE A 89 -3.57 -16.52 -6.73
N ARG A 90 -4.10 -17.71 -6.81
CA ARG A 90 -3.35 -18.95 -6.55
C ARG A 90 -2.12 -19.12 -7.43
N SER A 91 -2.20 -18.69 -8.68
CA SER A 91 -1.09 -18.76 -9.63
C SER A 91 -0.15 -17.57 -9.52
N ASN A 92 -0.36 -16.67 -8.57
CA ASN A 92 0.40 -15.44 -8.40
C ASN A 92 0.51 -14.59 -9.69
N ARG A 93 -0.58 -14.55 -10.46
CA ARG A 93 -0.67 -13.75 -11.69
C ARG A 93 -1.23 -12.36 -11.46
N ALA A 94 -2.05 -12.18 -10.43
CA ALA A 94 -2.64 -10.92 -10.03
C ALA A 94 -2.56 -10.73 -8.52
N ASP A 95 -2.41 -9.49 -8.09
CA ASP A 95 -2.38 -9.07 -6.68
C ASP A 95 -3.73 -8.48 -6.26
N LEU A 96 -4.46 -7.96 -7.24
CA LEU A 96 -5.72 -7.26 -7.07
C LEU A 96 -6.70 -7.67 -8.18
N ALA A 97 -7.95 -7.85 -7.83
CA ALA A 97 -9.03 -8.07 -8.79
C ALA A 97 -10.10 -6.97 -8.66
N LEU A 98 -10.44 -6.39 -9.80
CA LEU A 98 -11.51 -5.42 -9.94
C LEU A 98 -12.72 -6.11 -10.55
N VAL A 99 -13.84 -6.13 -9.84
CA VAL A 99 -15.06 -6.84 -10.23
C VAL A 99 -16.19 -5.84 -10.41
N PHE A 100 -16.76 -5.79 -11.60
CA PHE A 100 -17.92 -4.98 -11.92
C PHE A 100 -19.20 -5.80 -11.85
N GLU A 101 -20.30 -5.16 -11.50
CA GLU A 101 -21.62 -5.77 -11.58
C GLU A 101 -22.12 -5.83 -13.03
N GLU A 102 -23.07 -6.72 -13.29
CA GLU A 102 -23.77 -6.77 -14.58
C GLU A 102 -24.58 -5.48 -14.81
N ASN A 103 -24.58 -5.00 -16.07
CA ASN A 103 -25.28 -3.78 -16.48
C ASN A 103 -24.84 -2.53 -15.68
N PHE A 104 -23.56 -2.44 -15.36
CA PHE A 104 -22.99 -1.37 -14.53
C PHE A 104 -23.38 0.03 -15.02
N GLN A 105 -23.25 0.33 -16.31
CA GLN A 105 -23.60 1.63 -16.88
C GLN A 105 -25.10 1.92 -16.78
N GLN A 106 -25.95 0.94 -17.00
CA GLN A 106 -27.40 1.11 -16.87
C GLN A 106 -27.79 1.39 -15.43
N ASN A 107 -27.21 0.66 -14.48
CA ASN A 107 -27.46 0.87 -13.06
C ASN A 107 -26.99 2.26 -12.62
N LEU A 108 -25.83 2.70 -13.12
CA LEU A 108 -25.30 4.03 -12.83
C LEU A 108 -26.21 5.15 -13.37
N LEU A 109 -26.72 4.99 -14.61
CA LEU A 109 -27.57 6.02 -15.25
C LEU A 109 -29.00 6.06 -14.72
N HIS A 110 -29.58 4.92 -14.38
CA HIS A 110 -30.99 4.83 -13.94
C HIS A 110 -31.13 4.79 -12.42
N GLY A 111 -30.19 4.13 -11.72
CA GLY A 111 -30.20 4.01 -10.26
C GLY A 111 -29.31 5.02 -9.54
N GLY A 112 -28.45 5.73 -10.26
CA GLY A 112 -27.46 6.66 -9.71
C GLY A 112 -26.30 5.98 -8.97
N THR A 113 -26.25 4.65 -8.93
CA THR A 113 -25.23 3.86 -8.25
C THR A 113 -24.76 2.70 -9.12
N GLY A 114 -23.47 2.50 -9.20
CA GLY A 114 -22.84 1.33 -9.79
C GLY A 114 -21.91 0.69 -8.77
N ASN A 115 -21.99 -0.62 -8.60
CA ASN A 115 -21.20 -1.36 -7.65
C ASN A 115 -19.92 -1.90 -8.28
N VAL A 116 -18.80 -1.61 -7.64
CA VAL A 116 -17.48 -2.16 -8.00
C VAL A 116 -16.90 -2.80 -6.76
N GLN A 117 -16.46 -4.02 -6.89
CA GLN A 117 -15.79 -4.75 -5.80
C GLN A 117 -14.30 -4.84 -6.09
N LEU A 118 -13.51 -4.50 -5.09
CA LEU A 118 -12.07 -4.66 -5.12
C LEU A 118 -11.70 -5.82 -4.22
N ILE A 119 -11.06 -6.83 -4.78
CA ILE A 119 -10.61 -8.03 -4.07
C ILE A 119 -9.08 -8.04 -4.07
N CYS A 120 -8.48 -8.07 -2.88
CA CYS A 120 -7.04 -8.18 -2.71
C CYS A 120 -6.66 -9.61 -2.34
N ASP A 121 -5.53 -10.07 -2.85
CA ASP A 121 -4.93 -11.30 -2.36
C ASP A 121 -4.34 -11.04 -0.95
N GLY A 122 -4.95 -11.65 0.07
CA GLY A 122 -4.53 -11.51 1.46
C GLY A 122 -3.45 -12.50 1.89
N THR A 123 -2.90 -13.28 0.96
CA THR A 123 -1.89 -14.30 1.24
C THR A 123 -0.46 -13.79 1.15
N ASP A 124 -0.26 -12.61 0.57
CA ASP A 124 1.04 -11.97 0.48
C ASP A 124 1.15 -10.89 1.59
N PRO A 125 2.09 -11.03 2.54
CA PRO A 125 2.29 -10.03 3.60
C PRO A 125 2.97 -8.77 3.09
#